data_f2561bbc5d8d2b398eddf307e47125e3
#
_entry.id   f2561bbc5d8d2b398eddf307e47125e3
#
_cell.length_a   1.000
_cell.length_b   1.000
_cell.length_c   1.000
_cell.angle_alpha   90.00
_cell.angle_beta   90.00
_cell.angle_gamma   90.00
#
_symmetry.space_group_name_H-M   'P 1'
#
loop_
_entity.id
_entity.type
_entity.pdbx_description
1 polymer ?
#
loop_
_entity_poly.entity_id
_entity_poly.type
_entity_poly.pdbx_seq_one_letter_code
_entity_poly.pdbx_strand_id
1 'polypeptide(L)'
;MNNSQSLYLLWATILNQSQSAEQVLLNTVELFNRLGLNEEFNEKYKKLDYRKIENAMTQKPCLHRFPKNMSINLAGSIYMIDKYYDGTPSKLFEEYDEPQEFKEKLMQFRGIGEHKAETAITIFQTYKKINNNRNLFRNKCGGLYKTIEKEMKILDEFGEDKDYDR
;
A
#
# COMPACT_ATOMS: atom_id res chain seq x y z
N MET A 1 5.61 -8.38 7.30
CA MET A 1 4.34 -7.61 7.32
C MET A 1 3.16 -8.56 7.18
N ASN A 2 2.07 -8.27 7.88
CA ASN A 2 0.82 -8.99 7.70
C ASN A 2 0.06 -8.54 6.44
N ASN A 3 -1.10 -9.13 6.17
CA ASN A 3 -1.90 -8.77 5.00
C ASN A 3 -2.41 -7.33 5.02
N SER A 4 -2.85 -6.84 6.17
CA SER A 4 -3.32 -5.46 6.33
C SER A 4 -2.20 -4.46 6.02
N GLN A 5 -1.04 -4.65 6.61
CA GLN A 5 0.14 -3.79 6.39
C GLN A 5 0.58 -3.81 4.93
N SER A 6 0.59 -4.98 4.32
CA SER A 6 1.00 -5.15 2.93
C SER A 6 0.05 -4.44 1.98
N LEU A 7 -1.25 -4.61 2.16
CA LEU A 7 -2.24 -3.90 1.36
C LEU A 7 -2.18 -2.38 1.60
N TYR A 8 -2.00 -1.96 2.85
CA TYR A 8 -1.85 -0.54 3.18
C TYR A 8 -0.67 0.10 2.45
N LEU A 9 0.50 -0.55 2.49
CA LEU A 9 1.70 -0.04 1.80
C LEU A 9 1.49 0.01 0.28
N LEU A 10 0.90 -1.02 -0.30
CA LEU A 10 0.61 -1.06 -1.74
C LEU A 10 -0.37 0.06 -2.14
N TRP A 11 -1.44 0.24 -1.39
CA TRP A 11 -2.46 1.24 -1.69
C TRP A 11 -1.95 2.67 -1.45
N ALA A 12 -1.20 2.91 -0.39
CA ALA A 12 -0.54 4.20 -0.17
C ALA A 12 0.42 4.53 -1.32
N THR A 13 1.12 3.53 -1.85
CA THR A 13 1.99 3.68 -3.02
C THR A 13 1.20 4.08 -4.26
N ILE A 14 0.08 3.41 -4.54
CA ILE A 14 -0.78 3.74 -5.69
C ILE A 14 -1.37 5.15 -5.55
N LEU A 15 -1.84 5.51 -4.37
CA LEU A 15 -2.49 6.81 -4.10
C LEU A 15 -1.52 7.99 -4.03
N ASN A 16 -0.22 7.73 -4.00
CA ASN A 16 0.81 8.76 -3.89
C ASN A 16 0.97 9.53 -5.21
N GLN A 17 -0.01 10.37 -5.50
CA GLN A 17 -0.02 11.23 -6.69
C GLN A 17 -0.71 12.55 -6.38
N SER A 18 -0.06 13.67 -6.71
CA SER A 18 -0.63 15.03 -6.58
C SER A 18 -1.10 15.41 -5.17
N GLN A 19 -0.51 14.80 -4.16
CA GLN A 19 -0.78 15.06 -2.74
C GLN A 19 0.52 15.03 -1.93
N SER A 20 0.50 15.66 -0.74
CA SER A 20 1.58 15.46 0.22
C SER A 20 1.60 14.01 0.72
N ALA A 21 2.78 13.51 1.06
CA ALA A 21 2.91 12.16 1.61
C ALA A 21 2.06 11.97 2.88
N GLU A 22 2.01 12.98 3.74
CA GLU A 22 1.15 12.95 4.94
C GLU A 22 -0.32 12.78 4.58
N GLN A 23 -0.81 13.52 3.59
CA GLN A 23 -2.20 13.43 3.17
C GLN A 23 -2.52 12.05 2.56
N VAL A 24 -1.59 11.49 1.80
CA VAL A 24 -1.72 10.13 1.25
C VAL A 24 -1.90 9.10 2.37
N LEU A 25 -1.09 9.19 3.42
CA LEU A 25 -1.18 8.26 4.55
C LEU A 25 -2.52 8.38 5.27
N LEU A 26 -2.94 9.60 5.57
CA LEU A 26 -4.23 9.86 6.23
C LEU A 26 -5.41 9.38 5.38
N ASN A 27 -5.37 9.61 4.08
CA ASN A 27 -6.41 9.17 3.15
C ASN A 27 -6.45 7.66 3.00
N THR A 28 -5.31 6.99 3.03
CA THR A 28 -5.25 5.53 2.99
C THR A 28 -5.83 4.90 4.25
N VAL A 29 -5.53 5.46 5.42
CA VAL A 29 -6.15 5.04 6.69
C VAL A 29 -7.66 5.24 6.64
N GLU A 30 -8.12 6.39 6.19
CA GLU A 30 -9.55 6.69 6.07
C GLU A 30 -10.25 5.75 5.07
N LEU A 31 -9.60 5.40 3.98
CA LEU A 31 -10.11 4.42 3.03
C LEU A 31 -10.29 3.04 3.68
N PHE A 32 -9.30 2.60 4.46
CA PHE A 32 -9.41 1.36 5.22
C PHE A 32 -10.57 1.40 6.20
N ASN A 33 -10.76 2.52 6.91
CA ASN A 33 -11.88 2.70 7.83
C ASN A 33 -13.22 2.61 7.10
N ARG A 34 -13.38 3.29 5.98
CA ARG A 34 -14.62 3.28 5.18
C ARG A 34 -14.95 1.90 4.62
N LEU A 35 -13.94 1.10 4.31
CA LEU A 35 -14.09 -0.26 3.80
C LEU A 35 -14.15 -1.33 4.90
N GLY A 36 -13.96 -0.96 6.16
CA GLY A 36 -13.95 -1.88 7.29
C GLY A 36 -12.70 -2.76 7.39
N LEU A 37 -11.64 -2.44 6.62
CA LEU A 37 -10.41 -3.22 6.57
C LEU A 37 -9.55 -3.09 7.83
N ASN A 38 -9.78 -2.08 8.65
CA ASN A 38 -9.09 -1.84 9.91
C ASN A 38 -9.59 -2.70 11.07
N GLU A 39 -10.75 -3.32 10.95
CA GLU A 39 -11.37 -4.13 12.01
C GLU A 39 -11.54 -5.60 11.62
N GLU A 40 -11.99 -5.87 10.41
CA GLU A 40 -12.31 -7.21 9.90
C GLU A 40 -11.65 -7.44 8.54
N PHE A 41 -10.33 -7.42 8.51
CA PHE A 41 -9.58 -7.40 7.25
C PHE A 41 -9.93 -8.58 6.34
N ASN A 42 -9.75 -9.81 6.81
CA ASN A 42 -9.90 -11.00 5.97
C ASN A 42 -11.30 -11.11 5.37
N GLU A 43 -12.33 -10.85 6.16
CA GLU A 43 -13.71 -10.93 5.71
C GLU A 43 -14.03 -9.81 4.71
N LYS A 44 -13.67 -8.58 5.03
CA LYS A 44 -13.94 -7.41 4.19
C LYS A 44 -13.12 -7.41 2.91
N TYR A 45 -11.85 -7.81 2.98
CA TYR A 45 -10.98 -7.90 1.82
C TYR A 45 -11.53 -8.85 0.74
N LYS A 46 -12.02 -10.02 1.14
CA LYS A 46 -12.61 -11.00 0.22
C LYS A 46 -13.84 -10.49 -0.52
N LYS A 47 -14.54 -9.51 0.03
CA LYS A 47 -15.77 -8.93 -0.51
C LYS A 47 -15.53 -7.62 -1.27
N LEU A 48 -14.27 -7.17 -1.39
CA LEU A 48 -13.96 -5.93 -2.09
C LEU A 48 -14.22 -6.07 -3.58
N ASP A 49 -14.83 -5.04 -4.14
CA ASP A 49 -15.00 -4.85 -5.58
C ASP A 49 -14.79 -3.38 -5.95
N TYR A 50 -14.74 -3.09 -7.24
CA TYR A 50 -14.56 -1.74 -7.74
C TYR A 50 -15.61 -0.76 -7.19
N ARG A 51 -16.88 -1.16 -7.11
CA ARG A 51 -17.97 -0.29 -6.65
C ARG A 51 -17.81 0.13 -5.20
N LYS A 52 -17.44 -0.80 -4.34
CA LYS A 52 -17.19 -0.50 -2.92
C LYS A 52 -16.01 0.46 -2.77
N ILE A 53 -14.93 0.23 -3.51
CA ILE A 53 -13.76 1.11 -3.51
C ILE A 53 -14.13 2.49 -4.04
N GLU A 54 -14.80 2.59 -5.17
CA GLU A 54 -15.21 3.87 -5.74
C GLU A 54 -16.14 4.64 -4.80
N ASN A 55 -17.13 3.99 -4.20
CA ASN A 55 -18.00 4.63 -3.23
C ASN A 55 -17.23 5.18 -2.03
N ALA A 56 -16.30 4.42 -1.50
CA ALA A 56 -15.45 4.86 -0.39
C ALA A 56 -14.53 6.02 -0.78
N MET A 57 -13.98 6.01 -2.00
CA MET A 57 -13.11 7.07 -2.51
C MET A 57 -13.83 8.37 -2.80
N THR A 58 -15.06 8.29 -3.31
CA THR A 58 -15.84 9.46 -3.74
C THR A 58 -16.73 10.04 -2.66
N GLN A 59 -17.04 9.29 -1.61
CA GLN A 59 -17.75 9.81 -0.43
C GLN A 59 -17.03 11.03 0.13
N LYS A 60 -17.78 12.08 0.46
CA LYS A 60 -17.18 13.32 0.97
C LYS A 60 -16.70 13.16 2.42
N PRO A 61 -15.52 13.72 2.73
CA PRO A 61 -14.57 14.32 1.80
C PRO A 61 -13.92 13.28 0.87
N CYS A 62 -13.81 13.61 -0.40
CA CYS A 62 -13.12 12.74 -1.38
C CYS A 62 -11.68 12.47 -0.95
N LEU A 63 -11.23 11.23 -1.10
CA LEU A 63 -9.91 10.80 -0.63
C LEU A 63 -8.79 11.06 -1.63
N HIS A 64 -9.11 11.46 -2.84
CA HIS A 64 -8.12 11.75 -3.87
C HIS A 64 -8.68 12.74 -4.90
N ARG A 65 -7.79 13.51 -5.54
CA ARG A 65 -8.15 14.43 -6.63
C ARG A 65 -8.75 13.70 -7.85
N PHE A 66 -8.29 12.46 -8.09
CA PHE A 66 -8.74 11.61 -9.18
C PHE A 66 -9.36 10.30 -8.66
N PRO A 67 -10.50 10.36 -7.95
CA PRO A 67 -10.99 9.22 -7.19
C PRO A 67 -11.38 8.04 -8.07
N LYS A 68 -11.95 8.27 -9.24
CA LYS A 68 -12.33 7.19 -10.17
C LYS A 68 -11.13 6.46 -10.74
N ASN A 69 -10.11 7.19 -11.20
CA ASN A 69 -8.88 6.57 -11.72
C ASN A 69 -8.14 5.80 -10.64
N MET A 70 -8.06 6.35 -9.44
CA MET A 70 -7.44 5.65 -8.31
C MET A 70 -8.24 4.40 -7.93
N SER A 71 -9.56 4.45 -7.95
CA SER A 71 -10.39 3.27 -7.68
C SER A 71 -10.15 2.15 -8.69
N ILE A 72 -9.97 2.47 -9.96
CA ILE A 72 -9.59 1.50 -10.99
C ILE A 72 -8.23 0.88 -10.67
N ASN A 73 -7.26 1.68 -10.27
CA ASN A 73 -5.93 1.20 -9.92
C ASN A 73 -5.95 0.31 -8.66
N LEU A 74 -6.71 0.69 -7.66
CA LEU A 74 -6.86 -0.09 -6.42
C LEU A 74 -7.58 -1.43 -6.69
N ALA A 75 -8.65 -1.42 -7.45
CA ALA A 75 -9.35 -2.65 -7.86
C ALA A 75 -8.45 -3.55 -8.71
N GLY A 76 -7.67 -2.96 -9.61
CA GLY A 76 -6.66 -3.68 -10.39
C GLY A 76 -5.60 -4.35 -9.53
N SER A 77 -5.21 -3.72 -8.42
CA SER A 77 -4.25 -4.31 -7.49
C SER A 77 -4.79 -5.57 -6.81
N ILE A 78 -6.07 -5.58 -6.44
CA ILE A 78 -6.72 -6.76 -5.87
C ILE A 78 -6.74 -7.90 -6.89
N TYR A 79 -7.11 -7.61 -8.13
CA TYR A 79 -7.08 -8.59 -9.22
C TYR A 79 -5.68 -9.20 -9.39
N MET A 80 -4.63 -8.39 -9.38
CA MET A 80 -3.24 -8.84 -9.48
C MET A 80 -2.83 -9.72 -8.29
N ILE A 81 -3.23 -9.34 -7.08
CA ILE A 81 -2.97 -10.13 -5.87
C ILE A 81 -3.67 -11.48 -5.96
N ASP A 82 -4.92 -11.51 -6.38
CA ASP A 82 -5.67 -12.76 -6.54
C ASP A 82 -5.03 -13.68 -7.58
N LYS A 83 -4.60 -13.13 -8.70
CA LYS A 83 -4.06 -13.90 -9.82
C LYS A 83 -2.64 -14.41 -9.58
N TYR A 84 -1.76 -13.60 -9.00
CA TYR A 84 -0.32 -13.89 -8.92
C TYR A 84 0.20 -14.14 -7.51
N TYR A 85 -0.60 -13.85 -6.48
CA TYR A 85 -0.19 -13.94 -5.07
C TYR A 85 -1.21 -14.69 -4.21
N ASP A 86 -1.99 -15.58 -4.81
CA ASP A 86 -2.98 -16.44 -4.15
C ASP A 86 -3.98 -15.67 -3.26
N GLY A 87 -4.35 -14.46 -3.66
CA GLY A 87 -5.25 -13.61 -2.87
C GLY A 87 -4.68 -13.11 -1.54
N THR A 88 -3.36 -13.20 -1.36
CA THR A 88 -2.69 -12.91 -0.10
C THR A 88 -1.73 -11.72 -0.27
N PRO A 89 -2.10 -10.50 0.16
CA PRO A 89 -1.26 -9.31 -0.04
C PRO A 89 0.16 -9.42 0.52
N SER A 90 0.34 -10.12 1.64
CA SER A 90 1.67 -10.29 2.25
C SER A 90 2.65 -11.05 1.36
N LYS A 91 2.17 -11.90 0.46
CA LYS A 91 3.03 -12.64 -0.48
C LYS A 91 3.75 -11.73 -1.47
N LEU A 92 3.18 -10.56 -1.80
CA LEU A 92 3.87 -9.56 -2.63
C LEU A 92 5.21 -9.12 -2.03
N PHE A 93 5.30 -9.11 -0.70
CA PHE A 93 6.47 -8.62 0.05
C PHE A 93 7.35 -9.75 0.60
N GLU A 94 7.06 -10.98 0.26
CA GLU A 94 7.88 -12.14 0.58
C GLU A 94 8.88 -12.42 -0.56
N GLU A 95 9.99 -13.08 -0.25
CA GLU A 95 10.94 -13.68 -1.22
C GLU A 95 11.66 -12.71 -2.17
N TYR A 96 11.99 -11.49 -1.71
CA TYR A 96 12.81 -10.58 -2.49
C TYR A 96 14.14 -10.31 -1.80
N ASP A 97 15.20 -10.85 -2.37
CA ASP A 97 16.58 -10.59 -1.95
C ASP A 97 17.11 -9.30 -2.58
N GLU A 98 16.69 -9.00 -3.80
CA GLU A 98 17.18 -7.87 -4.58
C GLU A 98 16.14 -6.75 -4.73
N PRO A 99 16.49 -5.50 -4.36
CA PRO A 99 15.60 -4.35 -4.50
C PRO A 99 15.12 -4.10 -5.93
N GLN A 100 15.95 -4.38 -6.91
CA GLN A 100 15.61 -4.18 -8.33
C GLN A 100 14.50 -5.14 -8.78
N GLU A 101 14.55 -6.39 -8.39
CA GLU A 101 13.50 -7.37 -8.67
C GLU A 101 12.16 -6.94 -8.08
N PHE A 102 12.18 -6.48 -6.83
CA PHE A 102 10.99 -6.00 -6.15
C PHE A 102 10.41 -4.74 -6.83
N LYS A 103 11.28 -3.82 -7.25
CA LYS A 103 10.89 -2.64 -8.02
C LYS A 103 10.13 -3.03 -9.30
N GLU A 104 10.67 -3.98 -10.07
CA GLU A 104 10.03 -4.47 -11.30
C GLU A 104 8.67 -5.11 -11.03
N LYS A 105 8.53 -5.85 -9.95
CA LYS A 105 7.24 -6.42 -9.52
C LYS A 105 6.21 -5.36 -9.16
N LEU A 106 6.61 -4.34 -8.39
CA LEU A 106 5.72 -3.23 -8.05
C LEU A 106 5.27 -2.45 -9.28
N MET A 107 6.15 -2.25 -10.25
CA MET A 107 5.84 -1.52 -11.49
C MET A 107 4.84 -2.26 -12.40
N GLN A 108 4.56 -3.53 -12.16
CA GLN A 108 3.51 -4.28 -12.85
C GLN A 108 2.10 -3.86 -12.39
N PHE A 109 1.99 -3.27 -11.22
CA PHE A 109 0.71 -2.74 -10.74
C PHE A 109 0.38 -1.43 -11.45
N ARG A 110 -0.86 -1.33 -11.93
CA ARG A 110 -1.34 -0.10 -12.57
C ARG A 110 -1.28 1.08 -11.61
N GLY A 111 -0.71 2.17 -12.06
CA GLY A 111 -0.55 3.37 -11.25
C GLY A 111 0.76 3.46 -10.46
N ILE A 112 1.64 2.46 -10.57
CA ILE A 112 2.96 2.46 -9.95
C ILE A 112 4.03 2.59 -11.04
N GLY A 113 4.61 3.78 -11.14
CA GLY A 113 5.80 4.04 -11.93
C GLY A 113 7.08 3.88 -11.10
N GLU A 114 8.20 4.17 -11.74
CA GLU A 114 9.53 4.01 -11.13
C GLU A 114 9.69 4.75 -9.81
N HIS A 115 9.31 6.02 -9.75
CA HIS A 115 9.44 6.83 -8.54
C HIS A 115 8.61 6.29 -7.37
N LYS A 116 7.37 5.91 -7.62
CA LYS A 116 6.49 5.32 -6.59
C LYS A 116 7.03 3.98 -6.10
N ALA A 117 7.53 3.13 -7.00
CA ALA A 117 8.13 1.86 -6.65
C ALA A 117 9.37 2.03 -5.76
N GLU A 118 10.25 2.95 -6.08
CA GLU A 118 11.45 3.25 -5.30
C GLU A 118 11.12 3.77 -3.89
N THR A 119 10.11 4.62 -3.79
CA THR A 119 9.61 5.11 -2.49
C THR A 119 9.07 3.97 -1.64
N ALA A 120 8.26 3.10 -2.20
CA ALA A 120 7.70 1.94 -1.51
C ALA A 120 8.79 0.98 -1.03
N ILE A 121 9.81 0.73 -1.85
CA ILE A 121 10.94 -0.12 -1.48
C ILE A 121 11.72 0.47 -0.31
N THR A 122 11.97 1.78 -0.32
CA THR A 122 12.67 2.46 0.77
C THR A 122 11.93 2.28 2.09
N ILE A 123 10.61 2.45 2.09
CA ILE A 123 9.76 2.23 3.25
C ILE A 123 9.81 0.77 3.70
N PHE A 124 9.63 -0.15 2.77
CA PHE A 124 9.64 -1.58 3.05
C PHE A 124 10.97 -2.07 3.62
N GLN A 125 12.09 -1.63 3.04
CA GLN A 125 13.43 -1.97 3.51
C GLN A 125 13.68 -1.44 4.92
N THR A 126 13.21 -0.23 5.22
CA THR A 126 13.32 0.37 6.55
C THR A 126 12.54 -0.46 7.56
N TYR A 127 11.32 -0.85 7.20
CA TYR A 127 10.45 -1.65 8.08
C TYR A 127 11.00 -3.07 8.31
N LYS A 128 11.40 -3.76 7.26
CA LYS A 128 11.85 -5.17 7.34
C LYS A 128 13.34 -5.34 7.55
N LYS A 129 14.12 -4.27 7.55
CA LYS A 129 15.58 -4.33 7.51
C LYS A 129 16.11 -5.19 6.37
N ILE A 130 15.37 -5.22 5.26
CA ILE A 130 15.76 -5.99 4.08
C ILE A 130 16.91 -5.28 3.40
N ASN A 131 17.96 -6.04 3.20
CA ASN A 131 19.16 -5.77 2.46
C ASN A 131 19.86 -4.41 2.66
N ASN A 132 21.16 -4.45 2.82
CA ASN A 132 22.07 -3.36 3.18
C ASN A 132 22.16 -2.21 2.16
N ASN A 133 21.50 -2.31 1.01
CA ASN A 133 21.51 -1.26 -0.02
C ASN A 133 20.47 -0.16 0.23
N ARG A 134 20.39 0.33 1.48
CA ARG A 134 19.56 1.48 1.86
C ARG A 134 19.82 2.72 0.98
N ASN A 135 20.98 2.80 0.34
CA ASN A 135 21.37 3.97 -0.44
C ASN A 135 20.85 3.97 -1.87
N LEU A 136 20.38 2.84 -2.41
CA LEU A 136 20.03 2.74 -3.81
C LEU A 136 18.88 3.70 -4.20
N PHE A 137 17.86 3.81 -3.35
CA PHE A 137 16.69 4.65 -3.58
C PHE A 137 16.59 5.85 -2.64
N ARG A 138 17.42 5.90 -1.60
CA ARG A 138 17.38 6.90 -0.54
C ARG A 138 17.50 8.33 -1.05
N ASN A 139 18.39 8.57 -1.99
CA ASN A 139 18.63 9.90 -2.55
C ASN A 139 17.44 10.40 -3.36
N LYS A 140 16.64 9.50 -3.94
CA LYS A 140 15.45 9.82 -4.70
C LYS A 140 14.22 10.09 -3.80
N CYS A 141 14.27 9.67 -2.55
CA CYS A 141 13.18 9.81 -1.57
C CYS A 141 13.49 10.84 -0.47
N GLY A 142 14.55 11.63 -0.60
CA GLY A 142 15.17 12.43 0.46
C GLY A 142 14.23 13.28 1.34
N GLY A 143 13.24 13.94 0.78
CA GLY A 143 12.29 14.78 1.53
C GLY A 143 11.24 13.99 2.33
N LEU A 144 11.10 12.70 2.07
CA LEU A 144 10.07 11.84 2.67
C LEU A 144 10.50 11.17 3.97
N TYR A 145 11.73 11.42 4.43
CA TYR A 145 12.30 10.73 5.60
C TYR A 145 11.47 10.92 6.88
N LYS A 146 10.97 12.12 7.11
CA LYS A 146 10.11 12.41 8.28
C LYS A 146 8.75 11.71 8.17
N THR A 147 8.32 11.45 6.97
CA THR A 147 7.05 10.78 6.70
C THR A 147 7.17 9.26 6.85
N ILE A 148 8.36 8.70 6.57
CA ILE A 148 8.64 7.28 6.72
C ILE A 148 8.46 6.83 8.17
N GLU A 149 8.96 7.58 9.14
CA GLU A 149 8.81 7.25 10.56
C GLU A 149 7.33 7.21 10.97
N LYS A 150 6.54 8.15 10.45
CA LYS A 150 5.10 8.21 10.71
C LYS A 150 4.36 7.03 10.07
N GLU A 151 4.71 6.68 8.84
CA GLU A 151 4.13 5.53 8.14
C GLU A 151 4.48 4.22 8.84
N MET A 152 5.72 4.07 9.30
CA MET A 152 6.14 2.91 10.07
C MET A 152 5.29 2.71 11.32
N LYS A 153 4.99 3.80 12.03
CA LYS A 153 4.13 3.76 13.21
C LYS A 153 2.70 3.32 12.86
N ILE A 154 2.15 3.84 11.77
CA ILE A 154 0.82 3.43 11.30
C ILE A 154 0.81 1.96 10.90
N LEU A 155 1.84 1.49 10.22
CA LEU A 155 1.98 0.07 9.87
C LEU A 155 2.07 -0.83 11.10
N ASP A 156 2.71 -0.37 12.18
CA ASP A 156 2.75 -1.08 13.44
C ASP A 156 1.37 -1.17 14.10
N GLU A 157 0.56 -0.12 13.99
CA GLU A 157 -0.83 -0.12 14.47
C GLU A 157 -1.71 -1.15 13.74
N PHE A 158 -1.47 -1.36 12.44
CA PHE A 158 -2.12 -2.42 11.65
C PHE A 158 -1.49 -3.80 11.89
N GLY A 159 -0.30 -3.86 12.49
CA GLY A 159 0.47 -5.08 12.70
C GLY A 159 0.10 -5.88 13.92
N GLU A 160 -0.54 -5.25 14.91
CA GLU A 160 -1.15 -5.98 16.00
C GLU A 160 -2.40 -6.65 15.46
N ASP A 161 -2.25 -7.93 15.26
CA ASP A 161 -3.13 -8.78 14.49
C ASP A 161 -4.59 -8.68 14.92
N LYS A 162 -5.30 -7.86 14.19
CA LYS A 162 -6.75 -7.98 14.11
C LYS A 162 -7.15 -8.98 13.01
N ASP A 163 -6.19 -9.54 12.32
CA ASP A 163 -6.34 -10.68 11.44
C ASP A 163 -6.45 -11.94 12.31
N TYR A 164 -7.59 -12.14 12.88
CA TYR A 164 -7.91 -13.40 13.52
C TYR A 164 -8.01 -14.47 12.44
N ASP A 165 -6.90 -15.11 12.16
CA ASP A 165 -6.87 -16.45 11.60
C ASP A 165 -7.48 -17.40 12.63
N ARG A 166 -8.76 -17.50 12.59
CA ARG A 166 -9.48 -18.52 13.36
C ARG A 166 -10.36 -19.33 12.44
#